data_ef87c32013dbdce5fa587523a21cccad
#
_entry.id   ef87c32013dbdce5fa587523a21cccad
#
_cell.length_a   1.000
_cell.length_b   1.000
_cell.length_c   1.000
_cell.angle_alpha   90.00
_cell.angle_beta   90.00
_cell.angle_gamma   90.00
#
_symmetry.space_group_name_H-M   'P 1'
#
loop_
_entity.id
_entity.type
_entity.pdbx_description
1 polymer ?
#
loop_
_entity_poly.entity_id
_entity_poly.type
_entity_poly.pdbx_seq_one_letter_code
_entity_poly.pdbx_strand_id
1 'polypeptide(L)'
;MSSRELASQHQRWTAYQDLPELTNHWYWRPGWRADRQFYTWHLTFEHQAELHHLVTDVQRQLALPGLDLVPLDGLHLTMQGLGFADEVTNSDLEAVVAETRRLCAGLPPLELSLGPVDPDAEGIGLLVRPWDRVEHLRATIRDAIGAVWQTVPEAAEGFRPHVTIAYSGSQAPTAPIRERLNAFRHQPPAWVTIRQATLIALRREHRSYRWTTVATAPLGV
;
A
#
# COMPACT_ATOMS: atom_id res chain seq x y z
N MET A 1 13.02 6.98 13.81
CA MET A 1 12.97 5.58 13.32
C MET A 1 13.02 4.64 14.49
N SER A 2 12.03 3.78 14.68
CA SER A 2 12.00 2.82 15.77
C SER A 2 12.97 1.64 15.51
N SER A 3 13.43 0.98 16.57
CA SER A 3 14.27 -0.22 16.45
C SER A 3 13.56 -1.34 15.67
N ARG A 4 12.23 -1.44 15.79
CA ARG A 4 11.39 -2.40 15.04
C ARG A 4 11.43 -2.15 13.52
N GLU A 5 11.32 -0.90 13.10
CA GLU A 5 11.37 -0.52 11.69
C GLU A 5 12.73 -0.81 11.06
N LEU A 6 13.81 -0.50 11.79
CA LEU A 6 15.18 -0.82 11.37
C LEU A 6 15.42 -2.31 11.21
N ALA A 7 15.05 -3.09 12.24
CA ALA A 7 15.24 -4.54 12.23
C ALA A 7 14.46 -5.19 11.07
N SER A 8 13.21 -4.76 10.85
CA SER A 8 12.35 -5.25 9.77
C SER A 8 12.96 -4.93 8.39
N GLN A 9 13.46 -3.71 8.19
CA GLN A 9 14.14 -3.32 6.95
C GLN A 9 15.36 -4.18 6.68
N HIS A 10 16.22 -4.32 7.69
CA HIS A 10 17.45 -5.11 7.56
C HIS A 10 17.16 -6.57 7.21
N GLN A 11 16.19 -7.18 7.92
CA GLN A 11 15.77 -8.56 7.69
C GLN A 11 15.26 -8.78 6.25
N ARG A 12 14.44 -7.85 5.72
CA ARG A 12 13.94 -7.96 4.34
C ARG A 12 15.03 -7.82 3.30
N TRP A 13 15.91 -6.86 3.47
CA TRP A 13 17.06 -6.72 2.56
C TRP A 13 17.94 -7.96 2.56
N THR A 14 18.20 -8.55 3.72
CA THR A 14 18.94 -9.81 3.82
C THR A 14 18.21 -10.93 3.10
N ALA A 15 16.92 -11.11 3.36
CA ALA A 15 16.11 -12.12 2.68
C ALA A 15 16.06 -11.91 1.16
N TYR A 16 15.97 -10.66 0.70
CA TYR A 16 15.98 -10.33 -0.73
C TYR A 16 17.34 -10.60 -1.39
N GLN A 17 18.45 -10.42 -0.67
CA GLN A 17 19.79 -10.74 -1.18
C GLN A 17 19.95 -12.23 -1.52
N ASP A 18 19.30 -13.10 -0.75
CA ASP A 18 19.34 -14.55 -0.91
C ASP A 18 18.26 -15.07 -1.87
N LEU A 19 17.33 -14.21 -2.30
CA LEU A 19 16.22 -14.58 -3.18
C LEU A 19 16.74 -14.75 -4.62
N PRO A 20 16.65 -15.95 -5.25
CA PRO A 20 17.12 -16.16 -6.62
C PRO A 20 16.20 -15.55 -7.67
N GLU A 21 14.88 -15.61 -7.45
CA GLU A 21 13.85 -15.19 -8.40
C GLU A 21 12.67 -14.51 -7.70
N LEU A 22 12.04 -13.57 -8.38
CA LEU A 22 10.77 -12.98 -7.96
C LEU A 22 9.61 -13.94 -8.17
N THR A 23 8.56 -13.78 -7.41
CA THR A 23 7.28 -14.47 -7.57
C THR A 23 6.31 -13.60 -8.36
N ASN A 24 5.59 -14.17 -9.32
CA ASN A 24 4.58 -13.45 -10.06
C ASN A 24 3.46 -12.95 -9.12
N HIS A 25 3.32 -11.62 -9.01
CA HIS A 25 2.31 -10.98 -8.16
C HIS A 25 0.87 -11.22 -8.66
N TRP A 26 0.68 -11.46 -9.97
CA TRP A 26 -0.63 -11.42 -10.63
C TRP A 26 -1.38 -12.74 -10.63
N TYR A 27 -0.97 -13.74 -9.86
CA TYR A 27 -1.81 -14.92 -9.67
C TYR A 27 -3.17 -14.55 -9.07
N TRP A 28 -4.21 -15.29 -9.44
CA TRP A 28 -5.54 -15.06 -8.89
C TRP A 28 -5.61 -15.54 -7.44
N ARG A 29 -5.76 -14.60 -6.54
CA ARG A 29 -5.99 -14.87 -5.10
C ARG A 29 -7.42 -15.34 -4.88
N PRO A 30 -7.73 -16.10 -3.80
CA PRO A 30 -9.07 -16.56 -3.49
C PRO A 30 -10.10 -15.44 -3.56
N GLY A 31 -11.23 -15.71 -4.22
CA GLY A 31 -12.32 -14.75 -4.41
C GLY A 31 -12.14 -13.75 -5.54
N TRP A 32 -10.93 -13.48 -6.01
CA TRP A 32 -10.68 -12.56 -7.11
C TRP A 32 -10.95 -13.21 -8.47
N ARG A 33 -11.59 -12.46 -9.36
CA ARG A 33 -11.79 -12.79 -10.79
C ARG A 33 -11.86 -11.49 -11.59
N ALA A 34 -11.85 -11.60 -12.91
CA ALA A 34 -12.06 -10.46 -13.79
C ALA A 34 -13.38 -9.74 -13.43
N ASP A 35 -13.37 -8.42 -13.53
CA ASP A 35 -14.50 -7.52 -13.29
C ASP A 35 -15.06 -7.49 -11.85
N ARG A 36 -14.48 -8.26 -10.91
CA ARG A 36 -14.87 -8.18 -9.51
C ARG A 36 -14.17 -7.03 -8.82
N GLN A 37 -14.91 -6.25 -8.03
CA GLN A 37 -14.39 -5.12 -7.26
C GLN A 37 -14.28 -5.50 -5.78
N PHE A 38 -13.27 -4.92 -5.12
CA PHE A 38 -13.01 -5.12 -3.71
C PHE A 38 -12.98 -3.76 -3.00
N TYR A 39 -13.81 -3.56 -1.98
CA TYR A 39 -13.79 -2.37 -1.17
C TYR A 39 -12.62 -2.42 -0.18
N THR A 40 -11.80 -1.38 -0.20
CA THR A 40 -10.65 -1.28 0.70
C THR A 40 -10.30 0.17 1.01
N TRP A 41 -9.88 0.43 2.24
CA TRP A 41 -9.34 1.71 2.64
C TRP A 41 -7.87 1.82 2.25
N HIS A 42 -7.52 2.89 1.57
CA HIS A 42 -6.16 3.21 1.15
C HIS A 42 -5.75 4.63 1.60
N LEU A 43 -4.44 4.87 1.68
CA LEU A 43 -3.87 6.19 1.50
C LEU A 43 -3.43 6.29 0.04
N THR A 44 -3.84 7.34 -0.65
CA THR A 44 -3.50 7.61 -2.05
C THR A 44 -2.56 8.81 -2.13
N PHE A 45 -1.76 8.89 -3.19
CA PHE A 45 -0.65 9.83 -3.26
C PHE A 45 -0.71 10.72 -4.50
N GLU A 46 -1.92 11.04 -4.96
CA GLU A 46 -2.11 12.05 -6.00
C GLU A 46 -1.53 13.40 -5.53
N HIS A 47 -0.92 14.13 -6.44
CA HIS A 47 -0.37 15.46 -6.20
C HIS A 47 0.82 15.54 -5.21
N GLN A 48 1.48 14.42 -4.91
CA GLN A 48 2.67 14.38 -4.06
C GLN A 48 3.94 14.50 -4.91
N ALA A 49 4.30 15.71 -5.31
CA ALA A 49 5.36 15.96 -6.30
C ALA A 49 6.71 15.34 -5.89
N GLU A 50 7.12 15.49 -4.62
CA GLU A 50 8.39 14.94 -4.13
C GLU A 50 8.42 13.41 -4.25
N LEU A 51 7.32 12.74 -3.85
CA LEU A 51 7.19 11.29 -4.01
C LEU A 51 7.20 10.88 -5.48
N HIS A 52 6.48 11.61 -6.34
CA HIS A 52 6.43 11.31 -7.78
C HIS A 52 7.82 11.44 -8.43
N HIS A 53 8.62 12.41 -8.04
CA HIS A 53 10.01 12.53 -8.49
C HIS A 53 10.85 11.33 -8.05
N LEU A 54 10.82 10.98 -6.76
CA LEU A 54 11.53 9.83 -6.22
C LEU A 54 11.16 8.55 -6.96
N VAL A 55 9.84 8.28 -7.11
CA VAL A 55 9.34 7.08 -7.79
C VAL A 55 9.78 7.04 -9.24
N THR A 56 9.67 8.16 -9.96
CA THR A 56 10.10 8.25 -11.37
C THR A 56 11.57 7.92 -11.54
N ASP A 57 12.44 8.43 -10.66
CA ASP A 57 13.88 8.19 -10.73
C ASP A 57 14.22 6.73 -10.48
N VAL A 58 13.57 6.09 -9.50
CA VAL A 58 13.74 4.65 -9.24
C VAL A 58 13.19 3.82 -10.40
N GLN A 59 11.99 4.12 -10.89
CA GLN A 59 11.34 3.37 -11.97
C GLN A 59 12.11 3.43 -13.29
N ARG A 60 12.80 4.52 -13.60
CA ARG A 60 13.70 4.58 -14.78
C ARG A 60 14.78 3.50 -14.76
N GLN A 61 15.27 3.15 -13.57
CA GLN A 61 16.26 2.08 -13.40
C GLN A 61 15.61 0.70 -13.34
N LEU A 62 14.34 0.62 -12.96
CA LEU A 62 13.55 -0.61 -12.86
C LEU A 62 12.77 -0.96 -14.14
N ALA A 63 12.97 -0.25 -15.25
CA ALA A 63 12.39 -0.60 -16.54
C ALA A 63 13.05 -1.87 -17.10
N LEU A 64 12.88 -2.99 -16.39
CA LEU A 64 13.43 -4.30 -16.69
C LEU A 64 12.31 -5.28 -17.07
N PRO A 65 12.56 -6.24 -17.96
CA PRO A 65 11.63 -7.32 -18.24
C PRO A 65 11.19 -8.02 -16.94
N GLY A 66 9.90 -8.29 -16.82
CA GLY A 66 9.34 -9.01 -15.67
C GLY A 66 8.89 -8.11 -14.52
N LEU A 67 9.07 -6.80 -14.62
CA LEU A 67 8.50 -5.82 -13.68
C LEU A 67 7.40 -5.00 -14.35
N ASP A 68 6.28 -4.85 -13.66
CA ASP A 68 5.16 -3.99 -14.02
C ASP A 68 5.22 -2.73 -13.15
N LEU A 69 5.62 -1.61 -13.73
CA LEU A 69 5.74 -0.35 -13.00
C LEU A 69 4.36 0.17 -12.60
N VAL A 70 4.22 0.60 -11.35
CA VAL A 70 2.99 1.21 -10.85
C VAL A 70 2.92 2.65 -11.39
N PRO A 71 1.85 3.04 -12.10
CA PRO A 71 1.70 4.42 -12.55
C PRO A 71 1.58 5.36 -11.34
N LEU A 72 1.99 6.62 -11.51
CA LEU A 72 2.03 7.59 -10.40
C LEU A 72 0.66 7.83 -9.75
N ASP A 73 -0.42 7.79 -10.55
CA ASP A 73 -1.81 7.85 -10.10
C ASP A 73 -2.31 6.53 -9.45
N GLY A 74 -1.51 5.48 -9.55
CA GLY A 74 -1.75 4.17 -8.94
C GLY A 74 -0.97 3.94 -7.64
N LEU A 75 -0.17 4.92 -7.17
CA LEU A 75 0.56 4.80 -5.92
C LEU A 75 -0.40 4.80 -4.72
N HIS A 76 -0.28 3.80 -3.85
CA HIS A 76 -1.15 3.66 -2.69
C HIS A 76 -0.49 2.90 -1.55
N LEU A 77 -1.02 3.09 -0.35
CA LEU A 77 -0.77 2.27 0.82
C LEU A 77 -2.08 1.63 1.26
N THR A 78 -2.16 0.31 1.21
CA THR A 78 -3.35 -0.42 1.67
C THR A 78 -3.45 -0.36 3.19
N MET A 79 -4.60 0.09 3.69
CA MET A 79 -4.87 0.20 5.12
C MET A 79 -5.68 -0.98 5.62
N GLN A 80 -6.88 -1.23 5.04
CA GLN A 80 -7.80 -2.26 5.52
C GLN A 80 -8.82 -2.62 4.46
N GLY A 81 -8.92 -3.90 4.12
CA GLY A 81 -9.98 -4.43 3.26
C GLY A 81 -11.33 -4.50 3.99
N LEU A 82 -12.40 -4.35 3.23
CA LEU A 82 -13.77 -4.58 3.69
C LEU A 82 -14.33 -5.90 3.15
N GLY A 83 -14.20 -6.14 1.85
CA GLY A 83 -14.77 -7.29 1.18
C GLY A 83 -15.08 -7.00 -0.29
N PHE A 84 -15.54 -8.03 -1.00
CA PHE A 84 -15.96 -7.83 -2.38
C PHE A 84 -17.26 -7.05 -2.48
N ALA A 85 -17.37 -6.19 -3.48
CA ALA A 85 -18.52 -5.29 -3.65
C ALA A 85 -19.86 -6.03 -3.80
N ASP A 86 -19.85 -7.26 -4.29
CA ASP A 86 -21.00 -8.15 -4.39
C ASP A 86 -21.36 -8.87 -3.07
N GLU A 87 -20.56 -8.70 -2.01
CA GLU A 87 -20.76 -9.29 -0.68
C GLU A 87 -21.04 -8.24 0.41
N VAL A 88 -20.76 -6.96 0.14
CA VAL A 88 -20.97 -5.85 1.09
C VAL A 88 -22.25 -5.12 0.73
N THR A 89 -23.18 -5.02 1.68
CA THR A 89 -24.43 -4.26 1.45
C THR A 89 -24.18 -2.76 1.43
N ASN A 90 -24.99 -2.01 0.67
CA ASN A 90 -24.88 -0.54 0.64
C ASN A 90 -25.09 0.07 2.04
N SER A 91 -26.01 -0.47 2.83
CA SER A 91 -26.28 0.00 4.20
C SER A 91 -25.05 -0.15 5.09
N ASP A 92 -24.36 -1.30 5.04
CA ASP A 92 -23.16 -1.52 5.83
C ASP A 92 -22.02 -0.64 5.35
N LEU A 93 -21.88 -0.48 4.03
CA LEU A 93 -20.87 0.39 3.44
C LEU A 93 -21.04 1.84 3.91
N GLU A 94 -22.27 2.36 3.86
CA GLU A 94 -22.61 3.71 4.34
C GLU A 94 -22.34 3.87 5.84
N ALA A 95 -22.71 2.88 6.65
CA ALA A 95 -22.47 2.88 8.09
C ALA A 95 -20.97 2.87 8.43
N VAL A 96 -20.17 2.02 7.76
CA VAL A 96 -18.71 1.98 7.93
C VAL A 96 -18.08 3.31 7.52
N VAL A 97 -18.51 3.91 6.40
CA VAL A 97 -18.00 5.21 5.95
C VAL A 97 -18.31 6.31 6.96
N ALA A 98 -19.55 6.36 7.47
CA ALA A 98 -19.96 7.36 8.45
C ALA A 98 -19.13 7.25 9.74
N GLU A 99 -18.97 6.04 10.25
CA GLU A 99 -18.21 5.80 11.47
C GLU A 99 -16.70 6.06 11.28
N THR A 100 -16.13 5.67 10.13
CA THR A 100 -14.74 5.98 9.80
C THR A 100 -14.50 7.49 9.76
N ARG A 101 -15.39 8.25 9.13
CA ARG A 101 -15.32 9.73 9.12
C ARG A 101 -15.37 10.32 10.51
N ARG A 102 -16.27 9.83 11.35
CA ARG A 102 -16.42 10.30 12.73
C ARG A 102 -15.16 10.09 13.55
N LEU A 103 -14.55 8.91 13.47
CA LEU A 103 -13.34 8.59 14.22
C LEU A 103 -12.09 9.27 13.64
N CYS A 104 -11.94 9.30 12.32
CA CYS A 104 -10.79 9.94 11.66
C CYS A 104 -10.76 11.46 11.88
N ALA A 105 -11.89 12.12 12.06
CA ALA A 105 -11.95 13.56 12.37
C ALA A 105 -11.22 13.94 13.66
N GLY A 106 -10.98 12.98 14.58
CA GLY A 106 -10.20 13.19 15.80
C GLY A 106 -8.68 12.99 15.64
N LEU A 107 -8.22 12.59 14.45
CA LEU A 107 -6.80 12.32 14.19
C LEU A 107 -6.16 13.49 13.46
N PRO A 108 -4.95 13.90 13.82
CA PRO A 108 -4.22 14.92 13.05
C PRO A 108 -3.78 14.35 11.68
N PRO A 109 -3.50 15.23 10.69
CA PRO A 109 -2.83 14.81 9.45
C PRO A 109 -1.56 14.02 9.72
N LEU A 110 -1.26 13.04 8.85
CA LEU A 110 -0.06 12.22 9.00
C LEU A 110 1.08 12.77 8.13
N GLU A 111 2.17 13.12 8.78
CA GLU A 111 3.44 13.38 8.11
C GLU A 111 4.17 12.04 7.95
N LEU A 112 4.39 11.63 6.70
CA LEU A 112 5.04 10.36 6.38
C LEU A 112 6.29 10.58 5.53
N SER A 113 7.31 9.78 5.77
CA SER A 113 8.46 9.63 4.89
C SER A 113 8.36 8.31 4.11
N LEU A 114 8.52 8.37 2.79
CA LEU A 114 8.46 7.23 1.87
C LEU A 114 9.82 7.00 1.25
N GLY A 115 10.40 5.86 1.53
CA GLY A 115 11.77 5.50 1.13
C GLY A 115 12.63 5.12 2.34
N PRO A 116 13.84 4.59 2.05
CA PRO A 116 14.34 4.14 0.74
C PRO A 116 13.56 2.96 0.16
N VAL A 117 14.03 2.43 -0.97
CA VAL A 117 13.45 1.23 -1.60
C VAL A 117 13.44 0.03 -0.66
N ASP A 118 12.40 -0.77 -0.74
CA ASP A 118 12.14 -1.91 0.13
C ASP A 118 11.60 -3.10 -0.69
N PRO A 119 12.49 -3.91 -1.28
CA PRO A 119 12.09 -5.01 -2.14
C PRO A 119 11.58 -6.22 -1.35
N ASP A 120 10.71 -7.00 -1.97
CA ASP A 120 10.30 -8.32 -1.53
C ASP A 120 10.15 -9.30 -2.71
N ALA A 121 9.60 -10.49 -2.48
CA ALA A 121 9.48 -11.51 -3.51
C ALA A 121 8.46 -11.18 -4.61
N GLU A 122 7.48 -10.33 -4.32
CA GLU A 122 6.40 -9.99 -5.25
C GLU A 122 6.54 -8.61 -5.90
N GLY A 123 7.54 -7.81 -5.46
CA GLY A 123 7.72 -6.49 -6.03
C GLY A 123 8.74 -5.60 -5.32
N ILE A 124 8.74 -4.36 -5.72
CA ILE A 124 9.60 -3.33 -5.17
C ILE A 124 8.71 -2.25 -4.56
N GLY A 125 8.90 -2.01 -3.28
CA GLY A 125 8.18 -0.96 -2.55
C GLY A 125 9.09 0.15 -2.07
N LEU A 126 8.47 1.09 -1.39
CA LEU A 126 9.11 2.09 -0.54
C LEU A 126 8.74 1.82 0.91
N LEU A 127 9.68 1.98 1.80
CA LEU A 127 9.40 2.03 3.23
C LEU A 127 8.51 3.21 3.54
N VAL A 128 7.57 3.02 4.46
CA VAL A 128 6.73 4.10 4.99
C VAL A 128 7.03 4.26 6.46
N ARG A 129 7.17 5.48 6.94
CA ARG A 129 7.44 5.81 8.35
C ARG A 129 6.71 7.09 8.76
N PRO A 130 6.43 7.28 10.06
CA PRO A 130 6.58 6.31 11.15
C PRO A 130 5.45 5.27 11.17
N TRP A 131 5.74 4.04 11.55
CA TRP A 131 4.74 2.96 11.55
C TRP A 131 3.64 3.15 12.57
N ASP A 132 3.97 3.62 13.77
CA ASP A 132 3.01 3.83 14.85
C ASP A 132 1.84 4.75 14.45
N ARG A 133 2.13 5.78 13.65
CA ARG A 133 1.09 6.70 13.13
C ARG A 133 0.19 6.01 12.12
N VAL A 134 0.76 5.24 11.20
CA VAL A 134 0.01 4.49 10.19
C VAL A 134 -0.79 3.36 10.85
N GLU A 135 -0.19 2.64 11.80
CA GLU A 135 -0.85 1.59 12.59
C GLU A 135 -2.01 2.17 13.41
N HIS A 136 -1.86 3.36 13.98
CA HIS A 136 -2.93 4.03 14.73
C HIS A 136 -4.11 4.38 13.81
N LEU A 137 -3.87 4.98 12.63
CA LEU A 137 -4.94 5.24 11.67
C LEU A 137 -5.61 3.93 11.21
N ARG A 138 -4.83 2.88 10.95
CA ARG A 138 -5.39 1.57 10.60
C ARG A 138 -6.27 1.01 11.72
N ALA A 139 -5.83 1.10 12.97
CA ALA A 139 -6.62 0.67 14.13
C ALA A 139 -7.94 1.45 14.20
N THR A 140 -7.90 2.78 14.03
CA THR A 140 -9.09 3.63 13.99
C THR A 140 -10.09 3.20 12.89
N ILE A 141 -9.58 2.87 11.68
CA ILE A 141 -10.43 2.35 10.60
C ILE A 141 -11.02 0.98 10.99
N ARG A 142 -10.24 0.11 11.60
CA ARG A 142 -10.70 -1.20 12.08
C ARG A 142 -11.77 -1.08 13.17
N ASP A 143 -11.61 -0.13 14.09
CA ASP A 143 -12.59 0.17 15.14
C ASP A 143 -13.92 0.65 14.51
N ALA A 144 -13.86 1.49 13.48
CA ALA A 144 -15.05 1.90 12.72
C ALA A 144 -15.77 0.72 12.06
N ILE A 145 -15.02 -0.22 11.46
CA ILE A 145 -15.58 -1.44 10.88
C ILE A 145 -16.19 -2.31 11.98
N GLY A 146 -15.50 -2.48 13.12
CA GLY A 146 -15.94 -3.25 14.27
C GLY A 146 -17.21 -2.71 14.94
N ALA A 147 -17.50 -1.41 14.78
CA ALA A 147 -18.74 -0.81 15.24
C ALA A 147 -19.95 -1.22 14.38
N VAL A 148 -19.73 -1.66 13.14
CA VAL A 148 -20.80 -2.07 12.21
C VAL A 148 -20.88 -3.59 12.11
N TRP A 149 -19.74 -4.28 12.06
CA TRP A 149 -19.64 -5.73 11.90
C TRP A 149 -19.05 -6.40 13.13
N GLN A 150 -19.58 -7.57 13.49
CA GLN A 150 -19.03 -8.37 14.61
C GLN A 150 -17.58 -8.84 14.36
N THR A 151 -17.21 -9.02 13.09
CA THR A 151 -15.89 -9.48 12.70
C THR A 151 -15.29 -8.49 11.70
N VAL A 152 -14.14 -7.95 12.05
CA VAL A 152 -13.36 -7.10 11.14
C VAL A 152 -12.60 -8.01 10.17
N PRO A 153 -12.76 -7.83 8.85
CA PRO A 153 -12.01 -8.60 7.86
C PRO A 153 -10.51 -8.41 8.03
N GLU A 154 -9.75 -9.41 7.61
CA GLU A 154 -8.29 -9.45 7.71
C GLU A 154 -7.77 -9.35 9.16
N ALA A 155 -6.64 -9.96 9.43
CA ALA A 155 -6.00 -9.91 10.74
C ALA A 155 -5.43 -8.52 11.05
N ALA A 156 -5.39 -8.15 12.33
CA ALA A 156 -4.71 -6.94 12.77
C ALA A 156 -3.19 -7.10 12.67
N GLU A 157 -2.72 -8.31 12.98
CA GLU A 157 -1.32 -8.68 13.03
C GLU A 157 -0.71 -8.79 11.63
N GLY A 158 0.62 -8.65 11.55
CA GLY A 158 1.37 -8.81 10.30
C GLY A 158 1.27 -7.61 9.35
N PHE A 159 0.56 -6.57 9.71
CA PHE A 159 0.50 -5.36 8.90
C PHE A 159 1.87 -4.69 8.80
N ARG A 160 2.27 -4.39 7.59
CA ARG A 160 3.50 -3.67 7.27
C ARG A 160 3.18 -2.52 6.32
N PRO A 161 3.34 -1.27 6.76
CA PRO A 161 3.16 -0.12 5.89
C PRO A 161 4.19 -0.12 4.74
N HIS A 162 3.72 -0.08 3.50
CA HIS A 162 4.56 0.03 2.30
C HIS A 162 3.78 0.66 1.15
N VAL A 163 4.51 1.25 0.22
CA VAL A 163 3.97 1.71 -1.07
C VAL A 163 4.70 0.98 -2.17
N THR A 164 3.99 0.18 -2.96
CA THR A 164 4.60 -0.55 -4.08
C THR A 164 4.78 0.37 -5.28
N ILE A 165 5.95 0.33 -5.90
CA ILE A 165 6.31 1.11 -7.09
C ILE A 165 6.52 0.26 -8.34
N ALA A 166 6.72 -1.05 -8.17
CA ALA A 166 6.78 -2.02 -9.25
C ALA A 166 6.35 -3.39 -8.73
N TYR A 167 5.46 -4.06 -9.43
CA TYR A 167 5.08 -5.44 -9.16
C TYR A 167 5.90 -6.41 -10.00
N SER A 168 6.16 -7.60 -9.47
CA SER A 168 6.71 -8.69 -10.27
C SER A 168 5.62 -9.26 -11.17
N GLY A 169 5.86 -9.21 -12.46
CA GLY A 169 4.93 -9.70 -13.47
C GLY A 169 5.21 -11.13 -13.94
N SER A 170 6.31 -11.73 -13.48
CA SER A 170 6.71 -13.10 -13.82
C SER A 170 7.73 -13.60 -12.82
N GLN A 171 8.07 -14.88 -12.88
CA GLN A 171 9.32 -15.34 -12.28
C GLN A 171 10.49 -14.72 -13.04
N ALA A 172 11.24 -13.85 -12.38
CA ALA A 172 12.38 -13.15 -12.97
C ALA A 172 13.58 -13.20 -12.03
N PRO A 173 14.81 -13.38 -12.53
CA PRO A 173 16.00 -13.35 -11.71
C PRO A 173 16.13 -12.04 -10.94
N THR A 174 16.45 -12.11 -9.65
CA THR A 174 16.59 -10.92 -8.81
C THR A 174 17.91 -10.20 -9.01
N ALA A 175 18.96 -10.86 -9.52
CA ALA A 175 20.31 -10.30 -9.63
C ALA A 175 20.37 -8.97 -10.43
N PRO A 176 19.77 -8.84 -11.62
CA PRO A 176 19.77 -7.57 -12.36
C PRO A 176 19.00 -6.45 -11.64
N ILE A 177 17.90 -6.81 -10.95
CA ILE A 177 17.10 -5.87 -10.19
C ILE A 177 17.88 -5.38 -8.98
N ARG A 178 18.52 -6.29 -8.26
CA ARG A 178 19.34 -6.02 -7.08
C ARG A 178 20.48 -5.07 -7.37
N GLU A 179 21.17 -5.26 -8.51
CA GLU A 179 22.23 -4.36 -8.97
C GLU A 179 21.70 -2.92 -9.11
N ARG A 180 20.54 -2.75 -9.74
CA ARG A 180 19.92 -1.43 -9.92
C ARG A 180 19.47 -0.81 -8.60
N LEU A 181 18.86 -1.61 -7.72
CA LEU A 181 18.37 -1.14 -6.42
C LEU A 181 19.45 -0.70 -5.46
N ASN A 182 20.67 -1.22 -5.58
CA ASN A 182 21.78 -0.84 -4.70
C ASN A 182 22.05 0.67 -4.68
N ALA A 183 21.88 1.36 -5.80
CA ALA A 183 22.04 2.81 -5.89
C ALA A 183 20.98 3.58 -5.03
N PHE A 184 19.81 2.97 -4.77
CA PHE A 184 18.70 3.59 -4.07
C PHE A 184 18.55 3.13 -2.62
N ARG A 185 19.43 2.25 -2.15
CA ARG A 185 19.37 1.69 -0.80
C ARG A 185 19.46 2.73 0.32
N HIS A 186 20.13 3.84 0.06
CA HIS A 186 20.37 4.92 1.01
C HIS A 186 19.84 6.27 0.50
N GLN A 187 18.98 6.25 -0.53
CA GLN A 187 18.39 7.47 -1.06
C GLN A 187 17.52 8.14 0.03
N PRO A 188 17.60 9.47 0.16
CA PRO A 188 16.70 10.21 1.04
C PRO A 188 15.23 9.90 0.73
N PRO A 189 14.37 9.76 1.74
CA PRO A 189 12.95 9.53 1.53
C PRO A 189 12.27 10.82 1.02
N ALA A 190 11.15 10.66 0.32
CA ALA A 190 10.22 11.74 0.04
C ALA A 190 9.30 11.97 1.24
N TRP A 191 8.92 13.21 1.50
CA TRP A 191 7.98 13.58 2.55
C TRP A 191 6.61 13.88 1.97
N VAL A 192 5.57 13.40 2.64
CA VAL A 192 4.18 13.61 2.26
C VAL A 192 3.31 13.89 3.47
N THR A 193 2.28 14.72 3.27
CA THR A 193 1.24 14.95 4.28
C THR A 193 -0.05 14.29 3.83
N ILE A 194 -0.54 13.33 4.61
CA ILE A 194 -1.82 12.66 4.38
C ILE A 194 -2.91 13.34 5.20
N ARG A 195 -3.97 13.78 4.53
CA ARG A 195 -5.09 14.50 5.13
C ARG A 195 -6.40 13.72 5.12
N GLN A 196 -6.42 12.54 4.51
CA GLN A 196 -7.60 11.69 4.44
C GLN A 196 -7.23 10.24 4.17
N ALA A 197 -8.07 9.31 4.62
CA ALA A 197 -8.13 7.95 4.10
C ALA A 197 -9.19 7.89 2.99
N THR A 198 -8.94 7.05 1.98
CA THR A 198 -9.82 6.92 0.80
C THR A 198 -10.35 5.50 0.72
N LEU A 199 -11.66 5.34 0.73
CA LEU A 199 -12.32 4.08 0.41
C LEU A 199 -12.44 3.97 -1.10
N ILE A 200 -11.93 2.89 -1.65
CA ILE A 200 -11.90 2.63 -3.09
C ILE A 200 -12.61 1.33 -3.42
N ALA A 201 -13.17 1.26 -4.63
CA ALA A 201 -13.59 0.03 -5.27
C ALA A 201 -12.45 -0.41 -6.21
N LEU A 202 -11.61 -1.30 -5.71
CA LEU A 202 -10.39 -1.79 -6.35
C LEU A 202 -10.72 -2.92 -7.32
N ARG A 203 -10.11 -2.91 -8.50
CA ARG A 203 -10.15 -4.00 -9.48
C ARG A 203 -8.77 -4.27 -10.06
N ARG A 204 -8.58 -5.48 -10.56
CA ARG A 204 -7.34 -5.90 -11.21
C ARG A 204 -7.56 -5.94 -12.72
N GLU A 205 -6.86 -5.09 -13.45
CA GLU A 205 -6.97 -4.97 -14.90
C GLU A 205 -5.58 -4.94 -15.54
N HIS A 206 -5.33 -5.79 -16.55
CA HIS A 206 -4.11 -5.76 -17.34
C HIS A 206 -2.80 -5.65 -16.52
N ARG A 207 -2.71 -6.44 -15.45
CA ARG A 207 -1.55 -6.42 -14.54
C ARG A 207 -1.34 -5.04 -13.90
N SER A 208 -2.44 -4.41 -13.50
CA SER A 208 -2.48 -3.14 -12.79
C SER A 208 -3.65 -3.13 -11.81
N TYR A 209 -3.51 -2.42 -10.73
CA TYR A 209 -4.61 -2.06 -9.86
C TYR A 209 -5.24 -0.77 -10.36
N ARG A 210 -6.55 -0.79 -10.55
CA ARG A 210 -7.38 0.36 -10.90
C ARG A 210 -8.52 0.47 -9.91
N TRP A 211 -8.99 1.67 -9.67
CA TRP A 211 -10.08 1.88 -8.72
C TRP A 211 -10.94 3.08 -9.07
N THR A 212 -12.10 3.12 -8.47
CA THR A 212 -12.92 4.32 -8.33
C THR A 212 -13.00 4.68 -6.85
N THR A 213 -12.94 5.97 -6.55
CA THR A 213 -13.14 6.46 -5.19
C THR A 213 -14.62 6.33 -4.83
N VAL A 214 -14.90 5.67 -3.72
CA VAL A 214 -16.25 5.47 -3.17
C VAL A 214 -16.55 6.55 -2.12
N ALA A 215 -15.58 6.77 -1.22
CA ALA A 215 -15.72 7.76 -0.16
C ALA A 215 -14.35 8.21 0.35
N THR A 216 -14.33 9.31 1.08
CA THR A 216 -13.14 9.77 1.81
C THR A 216 -13.50 9.98 3.29
N ALA A 217 -12.53 9.76 4.16
CA ALA A 217 -12.58 10.08 5.58
C ALA A 217 -11.47 11.10 5.89
N PRO A 218 -11.80 12.39 5.96
CA PRO A 218 -10.83 13.43 6.31
C PRO A 218 -10.25 13.20 7.71
N LEU A 219 -8.98 13.47 7.87
CA LEU A 219 -8.34 13.61 9.17
C LEU A 219 -8.62 15.01 9.70
N GLY A 220 -8.62 15.18 11.03
CA GLY A 220 -8.85 16.47 11.66
C GLY A 220 -7.80 17.52 11.32
N VAL A 221 -8.08 18.76 11.68
CA VAL A 221 -7.22 19.94 11.40
C VAL A 221 -6.15 20.07 12.47
#